data_e190687413f1bea824967639b7b29d68
#
_entry.id   e190687413f1bea824967639b7b29d68
#
_cell.length_a   1.000
_cell.length_b   1.000
_cell.length_c   1.000
_cell.angle_alpha   90.00
_cell.angle_beta   90.00
_cell.angle_gamma   90.00
#
_symmetry.space_group_name_H-M   'P 1'
#
loop_
_entity.id
_entity.type
_entity.pdbx_description
1 polymer ?
#
loop_
_entity_poly.entity_id
_entity_poly.type
_entity_poly.pdbx_seq_one_letter_code
_entity_poly.pdbx_strand_id
1 'polypeptide(L)'
;MAPVDKSKVPWWVSNLIVPLVNLTLALLVSGLFIFIAGENPYEAVRLIIYGSFGYIEGFAYTLYYTTNFVFTGLAFAVAFHCRLFNIGGEGQAYIGGLGVFLVAINFSFLPVPIVWLLSIAGAVVFGAAWAFIPAYLQATRGSHVVITTIMFNFIAASLMVFLLVDVIRDTAQMGPHTVVLPKEQWFPSFKDFASLFGIKIRYSPLNLSLIHI
;
A
#
# COMPACT_ATOMS: atom_id res chain seq x y z
N MET A 1 -24.60 -9.38 -29.45
CA MET A 1 -24.97 -8.09 -28.85
C MET A 1 -24.15 -7.01 -29.54
N ALA A 2 -24.79 -6.03 -30.18
CA ALA A 2 -24.08 -4.91 -30.82
C ALA A 2 -23.39 -4.09 -29.73
N PRO A 3 -22.14 -3.59 -29.93
CA PRO A 3 -21.46 -2.76 -28.95
C PRO A 3 -22.28 -1.48 -28.73
N VAL A 4 -22.54 -1.17 -27.46
CA VAL A 4 -23.23 0.08 -27.08
C VAL A 4 -22.36 1.25 -27.54
N ASP A 5 -22.90 2.09 -28.39
CA ASP A 5 -22.22 3.30 -28.86
C ASP A 5 -22.04 4.27 -27.67
N LYS A 6 -20.83 4.28 -27.10
CA LYS A 6 -20.50 5.12 -25.95
C LYS A 6 -20.64 6.63 -26.19
N SER A 7 -20.69 7.06 -27.46
CA SER A 7 -20.88 8.46 -27.81
C SER A 7 -22.29 8.98 -27.55
N LYS A 8 -23.27 8.08 -27.38
CA LYS A 8 -24.69 8.42 -27.11
C LYS A 8 -25.05 8.42 -25.64
N VAL A 9 -24.14 7.99 -24.75
CA VAL A 9 -24.43 7.94 -23.31
C VAL A 9 -24.02 9.26 -22.67
N PRO A 10 -24.92 9.99 -22.00
CA PRO A 10 -24.57 11.21 -21.31
C PRO A 10 -23.44 10.98 -20.29
N TRP A 11 -22.55 11.96 -20.17
CA TRP A 11 -21.37 11.90 -19.26
C TRP A 11 -21.72 11.49 -17.83
N TRP A 12 -22.81 12.01 -17.29
CA TRP A 12 -23.26 11.69 -15.92
C TRP A 12 -23.75 10.25 -15.77
N VAL A 13 -24.27 9.62 -16.80
CA VAL A 13 -24.67 8.20 -16.77
C VAL A 13 -23.43 7.31 -16.67
N SER A 14 -22.44 7.54 -17.51
CA SER A 14 -21.21 6.70 -17.53
C SER A 14 -20.33 6.93 -16.31
N ASN A 15 -20.25 8.15 -15.78
CA ASN A 15 -19.30 8.49 -14.72
C ASN A 15 -19.91 8.54 -13.31
N LEU A 16 -21.24 8.55 -13.19
CA LEU A 16 -21.92 8.62 -11.92
C LEU A 16 -22.88 7.46 -11.71
N ILE A 17 -23.85 7.25 -12.62
CA ILE A 17 -24.85 6.19 -12.44
C ILE A 17 -24.23 4.80 -12.53
N VAL A 18 -23.42 4.52 -13.55
CA VAL A 18 -22.84 3.19 -13.73
C VAL A 18 -21.97 2.78 -12.53
N PRO A 19 -21.05 3.61 -12.00
CA PRO A 19 -20.33 3.31 -10.78
C PRO A 19 -21.22 3.11 -9.56
N LEU A 20 -22.25 3.94 -9.38
CA LEU A 20 -23.20 3.81 -8.26
C LEU A 20 -23.99 2.50 -8.33
N VAL A 21 -24.47 2.12 -9.50
CA VAL A 21 -25.18 0.84 -9.70
C VAL A 21 -24.24 -0.33 -9.40
N ASN A 22 -23.01 -0.29 -9.90
CA ASN A 22 -22.02 -1.35 -9.64
C ASN A 22 -21.67 -1.45 -8.15
N LEU A 23 -21.51 -0.31 -7.47
CA LEU A 23 -21.26 -0.27 -6.03
C LEU A 23 -22.45 -0.85 -5.24
N THR A 24 -23.67 -0.46 -5.60
CA THR A 24 -24.89 -0.98 -4.97
C THR A 24 -25.03 -2.48 -5.17
N LEU A 25 -24.79 -2.98 -6.39
CA LEU A 25 -24.81 -4.42 -6.67
C LEU A 25 -23.75 -5.17 -5.87
N ALA A 26 -22.54 -4.62 -5.79
CA ALA A 26 -21.46 -5.21 -4.99
C ALA A 26 -21.82 -5.28 -3.50
N LEU A 27 -22.41 -4.21 -2.95
CA LEU A 27 -22.88 -4.20 -1.56
C LEU A 27 -24.03 -5.18 -1.32
N LEU A 28 -24.96 -5.32 -2.26
CA LEU A 28 -26.06 -6.29 -2.15
C LEU A 28 -25.53 -7.73 -2.17
N VAL A 29 -24.63 -8.03 -3.08
CA VAL A 29 -24.00 -9.37 -3.17
C VAL A 29 -23.19 -9.66 -1.90
N SER A 30 -22.38 -8.73 -1.44
CA SER A 30 -21.62 -8.88 -0.19
C SER A 30 -22.54 -9.04 1.01
N GLY A 31 -23.63 -8.26 1.09
CA GLY A 31 -24.65 -8.38 2.13
C GLY A 31 -25.34 -9.73 2.13
N LEU A 32 -25.62 -10.31 0.95
CA LEU A 32 -26.16 -11.65 0.82
C LEU A 32 -25.21 -12.71 1.40
N PHE A 33 -23.90 -12.63 1.12
CA PHE A 33 -22.92 -13.55 1.70
C PHE A 33 -22.83 -13.43 3.21
N ILE A 34 -22.85 -12.20 3.75
CA ILE A 34 -22.86 -11.94 5.20
C ILE A 34 -24.12 -12.54 5.83
N PHE A 35 -25.27 -12.39 5.19
CA PHE A 35 -26.52 -12.96 5.67
C PHE A 35 -26.52 -14.51 5.64
N ILE A 36 -25.98 -15.12 4.59
CA ILE A 36 -25.79 -16.59 4.50
C ILE A 36 -24.84 -17.09 5.59
N ALA A 37 -23.83 -16.31 5.96
CA ALA A 37 -22.93 -16.63 7.06
C ALA A 37 -23.57 -16.53 8.45
N GLY A 38 -24.83 -16.09 8.54
CA GLY A 38 -25.58 -15.95 9.78
C GLY A 38 -25.41 -14.62 10.49
N GLU A 39 -24.73 -13.66 9.85
CA GLU A 39 -24.47 -12.32 10.41
C GLU A 39 -25.43 -11.26 9.83
N ASN A 40 -25.54 -10.13 10.53
CA ASN A 40 -26.39 -9.02 10.10
C ASN A 40 -25.65 -8.09 9.12
N PRO A 41 -26.04 -8.02 7.83
CA PRO A 41 -25.38 -7.15 6.85
C PRO A 41 -25.41 -5.67 7.20
N TYR A 42 -26.49 -5.19 7.81
CA TYR A 42 -26.60 -3.80 8.25
C TYR A 42 -25.57 -3.47 9.34
N GLU A 43 -25.44 -4.35 10.33
CA GLU A 43 -24.46 -4.15 11.40
C GLU A 43 -23.03 -4.24 10.87
N ALA A 44 -22.74 -5.12 9.92
CA ALA A 44 -21.45 -5.19 9.27
C ALA A 44 -21.08 -3.87 8.57
N VAL A 45 -22.00 -3.29 7.79
CA VAL A 45 -21.78 -1.99 7.12
C VAL A 45 -21.61 -0.88 8.15
N ARG A 46 -22.44 -0.86 9.19
CA ARG A 46 -22.34 0.11 10.27
C ARG A 46 -20.97 0.05 10.97
N LEU A 47 -20.48 -1.15 11.28
CA LEU A 47 -19.17 -1.35 11.89
C LEU A 47 -18.03 -0.88 10.99
N ILE A 48 -18.10 -1.12 9.68
CA ILE A 48 -17.11 -0.62 8.71
C ILE A 48 -17.07 0.91 8.71
N ILE A 49 -18.23 1.56 8.61
CA ILE A 49 -18.31 3.02 8.59
C ILE A 49 -17.84 3.61 9.93
N TYR A 50 -18.33 3.06 11.04
CA TYR A 50 -17.93 3.50 12.37
C TYR A 50 -16.42 3.27 12.62
N GLY A 51 -15.90 2.11 12.24
CA GLY A 51 -14.47 1.78 12.36
C GLY A 51 -13.57 2.71 11.56
N SER A 52 -14.05 3.19 10.40
CA SER A 52 -13.27 4.08 9.53
C SER A 52 -13.36 5.55 9.92
N PHE A 53 -14.53 6.03 10.36
CA PHE A 53 -14.82 7.46 10.52
C PHE A 53 -15.41 7.82 11.89
N GLY A 54 -15.81 6.84 12.70
CA GLY A 54 -16.54 7.07 13.95
C GLY A 54 -15.68 7.56 15.11
N TYR A 55 -14.35 7.43 15.02
CA TYR A 55 -13.41 7.88 16.04
C TYR A 55 -12.07 8.27 15.43
N ILE A 56 -11.27 9.09 16.13
CA ILE A 56 -10.05 9.72 15.59
C ILE A 56 -9.01 8.67 15.18
N GLU A 57 -8.81 7.64 15.99
CA GLU A 57 -7.86 6.57 15.68
C GLU A 57 -8.26 5.79 14.43
N GLY A 58 -9.55 5.48 14.25
CA GLY A 58 -10.07 4.81 13.05
C GLY A 58 -9.85 5.67 11.79
N PHE A 59 -10.12 6.96 11.89
CA PHE A 59 -9.84 7.90 10.81
C PHE A 59 -8.34 7.97 10.47
N ALA A 60 -7.47 8.00 11.47
CA ALA A 60 -6.02 7.99 11.29
C ALA A 60 -5.51 6.70 10.62
N TYR A 61 -6.07 5.54 10.97
CA TYR A 61 -5.81 4.28 10.28
C TYR A 61 -6.30 4.32 8.82
N THR A 62 -7.47 4.87 8.58
CA THR A 62 -8.01 5.03 7.22
C THR A 62 -7.07 5.87 6.36
N LEU A 63 -6.57 7.01 6.86
CA LEU A 63 -5.60 7.83 6.17
C LEU A 63 -4.27 7.12 5.94
N TYR A 64 -3.80 6.35 6.90
CA TYR A 64 -2.58 5.55 6.76
C TYR A 64 -2.67 4.56 5.59
N TYR A 65 -3.73 3.77 5.52
CA TYR A 65 -3.94 2.85 4.40
C TYR A 65 -4.21 3.57 3.08
N THR A 66 -4.94 4.70 3.12
CA THR A 66 -5.16 5.54 1.94
C THR A 66 -3.84 5.99 1.31
N THR A 67 -2.86 6.35 2.14
CA THR A 67 -1.53 6.73 1.66
C THR A 67 -0.89 5.62 0.81
N ASN A 68 -0.92 4.38 1.30
CA ASN A 68 -0.39 3.23 0.58
C ASN A 68 -1.09 3.02 -0.77
N PHE A 69 -2.42 3.12 -0.79
CA PHE A 69 -3.21 2.97 -2.01
C PHE A 69 -2.98 4.11 -3.01
N VAL A 70 -2.74 5.34 -2.54
CA VAL A 70 -2.41 6.47 -3.43
C VAL A 70 -1.08 6.20 -4.16
N PHE A 71 -0.04 5.77 -3.46
CA PHE A 71 1.26 5.51 -4.09
C PHE A 71 1.23 4.30 -5.04
N THR A 72 0.62 3.20 -4.63
CA THR A 72 0.48 2.02 -5.51
C THR A 72 -0.41 2.32 -6.70
N GLY A 73 -1.48 3.09 -6.51
CA GLY A 73 -2.35 3.57 -7.59
C GLY A 73 -1.63 4.50 -8.57
N LEU A 74 -0.78 5.41 -8.09
CA LEU A 74 0.05 6.27 -8.94
C LEU A 74 1.07 5.46 -9.74
N ALA A 75 1.73 4.49 -9.12
CA ALA A 75 2.67 3.59 -9.80
C ALA A 75 1.98 2.82 -10.93
N PHE A 76 0.76 2.30 -10.68
CA PHE A 76 -0.06 1.69 -11.70
C PHE A 76 -0.47 2.68 -12.80
N ALA A 77 -0.94 3.88 -12.43
CA ALA A 77 -1.41 4.88 -13.39
C ALA A 77 -0.30 5.34 -14.33
N VAL A 78 0.92 5.59 -13.83
CA VAL A 78 2.07 5.96 -14.66
C VAL A 78 2.41 4.84 -15.65
N ALA A 79 2.48 3.60 -15.21
CA ALA A 79 2.72 2.47 -16.09
C ALA A 79 1.62 2.30 -17.14
N PHE A 80 0.36 2.48 -16.75
CA PHE A 80 -0.79 2.38 -17.64
C PHE A 80 -0.76 3.45 -18.76
N HIS A 81 -0.35 4.68 -18.47
CA HIS A 81 -0.16 5.70 -19.47
C HIS A 81 0.94 5.35 -20.48
N CYS A 82 1.93 4.57 -20.07
CA CYS A 82 2.95 3.98 -20.95
C CYS A 82 2.46 2.70 -21.66
N ARG A 83 1.17 2.35 -21.59
CA ARG A 83 0.57 1.11 -22.12
C ARG A 83 1.15 -0.17 -21.49
N LEU A 84 1.68 -0.07 -20.28
CA LEU A 84 2.17 -1.19 -19.50
C LEU A 84 1.19 -1.44 -18.33
N PHE A 85 0.64 -2.64 -18.26
CA PHE A 85 -0.30 -3.01 -17.20
C PHE A 85 0.48 -3.61 -16.01
N ASN A 86 1.13 -2.75 -15.23
CA ASN A 86 1.96 -3.17 -14.10
C ASN A 86 1.11 -3.48 -12.86
N ILE A 87 1.01 -4.76 -12.49
CA ILE A 87 0.35 -5.22 -11.24
C ILE A 87 1.40 -5.55 -10.15
N GLY A 88 2.66 -5.18 -10.37
CA GLY A 88 3.78 -5.48 -9.48
C GLY A 88 3.95 -4.55 -8.28
N GLY A 89 2.98 -3.66 -8.00
CA GLY A 89 3.10 -2.64 -6.96
C GLY A 89 3.36 -3.21 -5.56
N GLU A 90 2.78 -4.36 -5.23
CA GLU A 90 2.99 -5.04 -3.95
C GLU A 90 4.45 -5.49 -3.77
N GLY A 91 5.00 -6.21 -4.75
CA GLY A 91 6.40 -6.64 -4.70
C GLY A 91 7.40 -5.48 -4.72
N GLN A 92 7.09 -4.42 -5.47
CA GLN A 92 7.88 -3.19 -5.49
C GLN A 92 7.90 -2.51 -4.12
N ALA A 93 6.76 -2.48 -3.42
CA ALA A 93 6.64 -1.94 -2.08
C ALA A 93 7.45 -2.76 -1.06
N TYR A 94 7.36 -4.09 -1.09
CA TYR A 94 8.15 -4.96 -0.21
C TYR A 94 9.65 -4.74 -0.38
N ILE A 95 10.14 -4.75 -1.62
CA ILE A 95 11.57 -4.57 -1.90
C ILE A 95 12.01 -3.12 -1.65
N GLY A 96 11.15 -2.13 -1.91
CA GLY A 96 11.39 -0.73 -1.52
C GLY A 96 11.53 -0.59 0.00
N GLY A 97 10.66 -1.24 0.78
CA GLY A 97 10.76 -1.29 2.25
C GLY A 97 12.05 -1.93 2.74
N LEU A 98 12.53 -2.99 2.09
CA LEU A 98 13.85 -3.57 2.36
C LEU A 98 14.96 -2.54 2.13
N GLY A 99 14.89 -1.74 1.06
CA GLY A 99 15.85 -0.67 0.77
C GLY A 99 15.87 0.39 1.87
N VAL A 100 14.70 0.80 2.38
CA VAL A 100 14.58 1.72 3.53
C VAL A 100 15.27 1.14 4.76
N PHE A 101 14.95 -0.12 5.10
CA PHE A 101 15.51 -0.80 6.27
C PHE A 101 17.04 -0.90 6.20
N LEU A 102 17.58 -1.35 5.07
CA LEU A 102 19.03 -1.50 4.88
C LEU A 102 19.76 -0.16 5.01
N VAL A 103 19.20 0.91 4.48
CA VAL A 103 19.77 2.25 4.64
C VAL A 103 19.69 2.70 6.10
N ALA A 104 18.53 2.61 6.71
CA ALA A 104 18.32 3.09 8.08
C ALA A 104 19.23 2.40 9.10
N ILE A 105 19.49 1.08 8.95
CA ILE A 105 20.33 0.34 9.87
C ILE A 105 21.83 0.62 9.65
N ASN A 106 22.27 0.73 8.38
CA ASN A 106 23.68 0.90 8.06
C ASN A 106 24.18 2.34 8.21
N PHE A 107 23.28 3.32 8.08
CA PHE A 107 23.61 4.75 8.16
C PHE A 107 23.04 5.41 9.41
N SER A 108 22.72 4.63 10.45
CA SER A 108 22.14 5.11 11.71
C SER A 108 23.02 6.13 12.47
N PHE A 109 24.32 6.20 12.15
CA PHE A 109 25.28 7.13 12.72
C PHE A 109 25.20 8.56 12.12
N LEU A 110 24.47 8.75 11.02
CA LEU A 110 24.30 10.04 10.37
C LEU A 110 23.16 10.86 11.02
N PRO A 111 23.17 12.20 10.84
CA PRO A 111 22.05 13.04 11.27
C PRO A 111 20.72 12.57 10.67
N VAL A 112 19.67 12.58 11.49
CA VAL A 112 18.35 12.06 11.15
C VAL A 112 17.79 12.53 9.79
N PRO A 113 17.86 13.83 9.41
CA PRO A 113 17.36 14.27 8.10
C PRO A 113 18.11 13.63 6.92
N ILE A 114 19.40 13.33 7.09
CA ILE A 114 20.21 12.67 6.06
C ILE A 114 19.78 11.19 5.93
N VAL A 115 19.56 10.51 7.06
CA VAL A 115 19.06 9.12 7.05
C VAL A 115 17.71 9.04 6.35
N TRP A 116 16.82 10.01 6.57
CA TRP A 116 15.54 10.05 5.87
C TRP A 116 15.71 10.20 4.36
N LEU A 117 16.53 11.13 3.89
CA LEU A 117 16.78 11.32 2.46
C LEU A 117 17.39 10.07 1.82
N LEU A 118 18.36 9.46 2.49
CA LEU A 118 18.98 8.22 2.02
C LEU A 118 17.98 7.06 2.02
N SER A 119 17.11 6.97 3.01
CA SER A 119 16.04 5.95 3.07
C SER A 119 15.05 6.07 1.91
N ILE A 120 14.67 7.31 1.56
CA ILE A 120 13.85 7.58 0.37
C ILE A 120 14.59 7.12 -0.89
N ALA A 121 15.86 7.49 -1.04
CA ALA A 121 16.66 7.05 -2.17
C ALA A 121 16.80 5.53 -2.21
N GLY A 122 16.96 4.88 -1.06
CA GLY A 122 16.98 3.43 -0.93
C GLY A 122 15.68 2.79 -1.41
N ALA A 123 14.53 3.31 -0.97
CA ALA A 123 13.22 2.84 -1.44
C ALA A 123 13.08 2.94 -2.96
N VAL A 124 13.45 4.11 -3.53
CA VAL A 124 13.39 4.34 -4.98
C VAL A 124 14.30 3.39 -5.75
N VAL A 125 15.54 3.23 -5.33
CA VAL A 125 16.51 2.36 -6.02
C VAL A 125 16.08 0.89 -5.97
N PHE A 126 15.69 0.40 -4.80
CA PHE A 126 15.29 -0.99 -4.64
C PHE A 126 13.96 -1.29 -5.34
N GLY A 127 12.96 -0.42 -5.20
CA GLY A 127 11.69 -0.57 -5.89
C GLY A 127 11.83 -0.49 -7.41
N ALA A 128 12.62 0.46 -7.92
CA ALA A 128 12.90 0.60 -9.34
C ALA A 128 13.69 -0.58 -9.91
N ALA A 129 14.70 -1.07 -9.19
CA ALA A 129 15.46 -2.25 -9.59
C ALA A 129 14.55 -3.49 -9.68
N TRP A 130 13.62 -3.64 -8.75
CA TRP A 130 12.64 -4.72 -8.79
C TRP A 130 11.69 -4.61 -9.97
N ALA A 131 11.17 -3.41 -10.23
CA ALA A 131 10.29 -3.13 -11.36
C ALA A 131 11.00 -3.27 -12.72
N PHE A 132 12.31 -2.99 -12.75
CA PHE A 132 13.12 -3.07 -13.97
C PHE A 132 13.14 -4.48 -14.55
N ILE A 133 13.16 -5.53 -13.73
CA ILE A 133 13.27 -6.90 -14.22
C ILE A 133 12.07 -7.31 -15.09
N PRO A 134 10.81 -7.19 -14.63
CA PRO A 134 9.65 -7.46 -15.49
C PRO A 134 9.59 -6.57 -16.72
N ALA A 135 9.94 -5.29 -16.57
CA ALA A 135 9.96 -4.33 -17.69
C ALA A 135 11.00 -4.72 -18.77
N TYR A 136 12.19 -5.13 -18.34
CA TYR A 136 13.25 -5.61 -19.23
C TYR A 136 12.84 -6.89 -19.96
N LEU A 137 12.23 -7.85 -19.26
CA LEU A 137 11.71 -9.08 -19.84
C LEU A 137 10.61 -8.81 -20.87
N GLN A 138 9.73 -7.86 -20.62
CA GLN A 138 8.74 -7.40 -21.58
C GLN A 138 9.42 -6.82 -22.83
N ALA A 139 10.36 -5.92 -22.65
CA ALA A 139 11.00 -5.20 -23.76
C ALA A 139 11.87 -6.10 -24.64
N THR A 140 12.61 -7.05 -24.05
CA THR A 140 13.61 -7.87 -24.75
C THR A 140 13.12 -9.25 -25.16
N ARG A 141 12.20 -9.82 -24.41
CA ARG A 141 11.69 -11.19 -24.60
C ARG A 141 10.21 -11.25 -24.98
N GLY A 142 9.51 -10.11 -25.01
CA GLY A 142 8.08 -10.06 -25.29
C GLY A 142 7.23 -10.77 -24.23
N SER A 143 7.72 -10.92 -23.00
CA SER A 143 6.96 -11.53 -21.90
C SER A 143 5.70 -10.71 -21.59
N HIS A 144 4.63 -11.39 -21.16
CA HIS A 144 3.39 -10.69 -20.80
C HIS A 144 3.55 -9.98 -19.45
N VAL A 145 3.60 -8.63 -19.46
CA VAL A 145 3.90 -7.81 -18.28
C VAL A 145 3.00 -8.11 -17.07
N VAL A 146 1.71 -8.36 -17.29
CA VAL A 146 0.76 -8.69 -16.21
C VAL A 146 1.18 -9.95 -15.48
N ILE A 147 1.48 -11.03 -16.22
CA ILE A 147 1.86 -12.31 -15.64
C ILE A 147 3.20 -12.17 -14.91
N THR A 148 4.17 -11.54 -15.56
CA THR A 148 5.50 -11.38 -14.99
C THR A 148 5.46 -10.56 -13.69
N THR A 149 4.72 -9.44 -13.67
CA THR A 149 4.62 -8.59 -12.47
C THR A 149 3.89 -9.27 -11.32
N ILE A 150 2.84 -10.07 -11.59
CA ILE A 150 2.18 -10.88 -10.55
C ILE A 150 3.15 -11.93 -9.98
N MET A 151 3.91 -12.65 -10.83
CA MET A 151 4.90 -13.60 -10.37
C MET A 151 5.98 -12.94 -9.51
N PHE A 152 6.39 -11.73 -9.85
CA PHE A 152 7.36 -10.95 -9.08
C PHE A 152 6.83 -10.49 -7.71
N ASN A 153 5.51 -10.33 -7.53
CA ASN A 153 4.94 -10.11 -6.20
C ASN A 153 5.14 -11.34 -5.30
N PHE A 154 4.87 -12.55 -5.80
CA PHE A 154 5.10 -13.79 -5.04
C PHE A 154 6.58 -14.02 -4.73
N ILE A 155 7.46 -13.73 -5.69
CA ILE A 155 8.91 -13.83 -5.45
C ILE A 155 9.36 -12.84 -4.39
N ALA A 156 8.87 -11.59 -4.44
CA ALA A 156 9.18 -10.57 -3.42
C ALA A 156 8.69 -10.99 -2.03
N ALA A 157 7.45 -11.48 -1.93
CA ALA A 157 6.90 -11.95 -0.66
C ALA A 157 7.73 -13.12 -0.09
N SER A 158 8.07 -14.10 -0.90
CA SER A 158 8.89 -15.25 -0.50
C SER A 158 10.30 -14.82 -0.08
N LEU A 159 10.92 -13.91 -0.84
CA LEU A 159 12.22 -13.34 -0.53
C LEU A 159 12.19 -12.58 0.81
N MET A 160 11.16 -11.77 1.04
CA MET A 160 11.02 -11.04 2.30
C MET A 160 10.84 -11.98 3.49
N VAL A 161 10.05 -13.04 3.37
CA VAL A 161 9.91 -14.05 4.42
C VAL A 161 11.26 -14.72 4.71
N PHE A 162 12.00 -15.14 3.68
CA PHE A 162 13.33 -15.73 3.84
C PHE A 162 14.30 -14.76 4.54
N LEU A 163 14.35 -13.51 4.08
CA LEU A 163 15.22 -12.51 4.70
C LEU A 163 14.87 -12.26 6.16
N LEU A 164 13.58 -12.11 6.46
CA LEU A 164 13.10 -11.85 7.82
C LEU A 164 13.32 -13.02 8.79
N VAL A 165 13.31 -14.26 8.29
CA VAL A 165 13.44 -15.45 9.15
C VAL A 165 14.91 -15.86 9.31
N ASP A 166 15.68 -15.86 8.22
CA ASP A 166 16.99 -16.49 8.17
C ASP A 166 18.16 -15.50 8.15
N VAL A 167 17.97 -14.26 7.68
CA VAL A 167 19.09 -13.34 7.41
C VAL A 167 19.11 -12.12 8.34
N ILE A 168 17.99 -11.41 8.46
CA ILE A 168 17.92 -10.12 9.19
C ILE A 168 17.07 -10.19 10.46
N ARG A 169 16.79 -11.41 10.91
CA ARG A 169 16.00 -11.65 12.12
C ARG A 169 16.67 -11.08 13.36
N ASP A 170 15.90 -10.38 14.18
CA ASP A 170 16.29 -10.11 15.56
C ASP A 170 16.10 -11.38 16.40
N THR A 171 17.20 -11.98 16.85
CA THR A 171 17.17 -13.21 17.67
C THR A 171 16.65 -12.99 19.08
N ALA A 172 16.53 -11.73 19.51
CA ALA A 172 15.97 -11.40 20.82
C ALA A 172 14.44 -11.47 20.86
N GLN A 173 13.77 -11.60 19.71
CA GLN A 173 12.31 -11.66 19.61
C GLN A 173 11.83 -13.02 19.08
N MET A 174 10.68 -13.49 19.59
CA MET A 174 10.08 -14.76 19.15
C MET A 174 9.54 -14.72 17.72
N GLY A 175 9.05 -13.55 17.25
CA GLY A 175 8.49 -13.36 15.90
C GLY A 175 9.55 -13.08 14.83
N PRO A 176 9.19 -13.17 13.54
CA PRO A 176 10.05 -12.78 12.43
C PRO A 176 10.07 -11.24 12.32
N HIS A 177 10.88 -10.61 13.15
CA HIS A 177 11.06 -9.16 13.18
C HIS A 177 12.51 -8.79 12.91
N THR A 178 12.72 -7.65 12.28
CA THR A 178 14.05 -7.02 12.17
C THR A 178 14.41 -6.31 13.47
N VAL A 179 15.67 -5.91 13.60
CA VAL A 179 16.10 -5.02 14.67
C VAL A 179 15.27 -3.73 14.63
N VAL A 180 14.80 -3.30 15.80
CA VAL A 180 14.02 -2.07 15.94
C VAL A 180 14.93 -0.86 15.75
N LEU A 181 14.57 0.02 14.82
CA LEU A 181 15.31 1.25 14.60
C LEU A 181 15.20 2.19 15.82
N PRO A 182 16.26 2.97 16.14
CA PRO A 182 16.23 3.98 17.19
C PRO A 182 15.06 4.94 17.00
N LYS A 183 14.38 5.29 18.10
CA LYS A 183 13.19 6.16 18.05
C LYS A 183 13.46 7.55 17.44
N GLU A 184 14.68 8.02 17.56
CA GLU A 184 15.15 9.30 17.03
C GLU A 184 15.11 9.32 15.49
N GLN A 185 15.20 8.16 14.85
CA GLN A 185 15.14 8.02 13.39
C GLN A 185 13.72 7.87 12.85
N TRP A 186 12.75 7.70 13.74
CA TRP A 186 11.37 7.59 13.32
C TRP A 186 10.88 8.91 12.75
N PHE A 187 10.03 8.84 11.74
CA PHE A 187 9.34 10.03 11.28
C PHE A 187 8.36 10.50 12.37
N PRO A 188 8.19 11.83 12.56
CA PRO A 188 7.22 12.36 13.51
C PRO A 188 5.85 11.75 13.28
N SER A 189 5.24 11.25 14.33
CA SER A 189 3.92 10.63 14.23
C SER A 189 2.84 11.71 14.14
N PHE A 190 1.71 11.36 13.53
CA PHE A 190 0.54 12.25 13.54
C PHE A 190 0.08 12.57 14.98
N LYS A 191 0.33 11.66 15.92
CA LYS A 191 0.13 11.88 17.35
C LYS A 191 0.94 13.07 17.87
N ASP A 192 2.22 13.17 17.50
CA ASP A 192 3.10 14.26 17.94
C ASP A 192 2.62 15.59 17.36
N PHE A 193 2.25 15.60 16.07
CA PHE A 193 1.68 16.77 15.42
C PHE A 193 0.32 17.18 16.02
N ALA A 194 -0.58 16.24 16.26
CA ALA A 194 -1.88 16.50 16.85
C ALA A 194 -1.78 17.03 18.29
N SER A 195 -0.76 16.60 19.04
CA SER A 195 -0.50 17.07 20.41
C SER A 195 -0.19 18.58 20.47
N LEU A 196 0.38 19.17 19.41
CA LEU A 196 0.60 20.61 19.28
C LEU A 196 -0.71 21.41 19.25
N PHE A 197 -1.79 20.79 18.79
CA PHE A 197 -3.15 21.37 18.74
C PHE A 197 -4.02 20.93 19.92
N GLY A 198 -3.45 20.30 20.95
CA GLY A 198 -4.18 19.82 22.13
C GLY A 198 -5.04 18.56 21.89
N ILE A 199 -4.95 17.93 20.73
CA ILE A 199 -5.69 16.71 20.40
C ILE A 199 -4.92 15.50 20.90
N LYS A 200 -5.50 14.78 21.87
CA LYS A 200 -4.90 13.56 22.43
C LYS A 200 -5.33 12.34 21.60
N ILE A 201 -4.43 11.81 20.81
CA ILE A 201 -4.59 10.55 20.06
C ILE A 201 -3.82 9.47 20.83
N ARG A 202 -4.50 8.39 21.22
CA ARG A 202 -3.88 7.30 21.99
C ARG A 202 -2.88 6.51 21.16
N TYR A 203 -3.28 6.12 19.97
CA TYR A 203 -2.48 5.34 19.05
C TYR A 203 -2.83 5.70 17.61
N SER A 204 -1.82 5.96 16.78
CA SER A 204 -2.02 6.16 15.34
C SER A 204 -0.77 5.68 14.60
N PRO A 205 -0.90 4.81 13.59
CA PRO A 205 0.20 4.44 12.71
C PRO A 205 0.51 5.55 11.71
N LEU A 206 -0.39 6.54 11.57
CA LEU A 206 -0.19 7.66 10.67
C LEU A 206 0.99 8.50 11.18
N ASN A 207 2.01 8.60 10.38
CA ASN A 207 3.16 9.46 10.61
C ASN A 207 3.36 10.40 9.41
N LEU A 208 4.25 11.37 9.51
CA LEU A 208 4.59 12.25 8.39
C LEU A 208 5.38 11.52 7.29
N SER A 209 5.72 10.26 7.48
CA SER A 209 6.32 9.44 6.45
C SER A 209 5.23 8.88 5.52
N LEU A 210 4.94 9.62 4.51
CA LEU A 210 4.36 9.09 3.27
C LEU A 210 5.26 8.01 2.62
N ILE A 211 6.31 7.60 3.29
CA ILE A 211 7.46 6.84 2.76
C ILE A 211 7.65 5.54 3.53
N HIS A 212 6.89 5.32 4.61
CA HIS A 212 6.93 4.08 5.37
C HIS A 212 6.03 3.02 4.71
N ILE A 213 6.39 2.66 3.52
CA ILE A 213 5.83 1.50 2.84
C ILE A 213 6.91 0.44 2.77
#